data_7ab4c76d9f9eea3e070252c0bc0a2fb5
#
_entry.id   7ab4c76d9f9eea3e070252c0bc0a2fb5
#
_cell.length_a   1.000
_cell.length_b   1.000
_cell.length_c   1.000
_cell.angle_alpha   90.00
_cell.angle_beta   90.00
_cell.angle_gamma   90.00
#
_symmetry.space_group_name_H-M   'P 1'
#
loop_
_entity.id
_entity.type
_entity.pdbx_description
1 polymer ?
#
loop_
_entity_poly.entity_id
_entity_poly.type
_entity_poly.pdbx_seq_one_letter_code
_entity_poly.pdbx_strand_id
1 'polypeptide(L)'
;GSLEILAGQDAGKFYAIANDGSVLWTQQLSSASIRTAAAVCDFDGNGTLEIVYTTLDGNINVLDYQGNSLTGWPQSLGGSSYGSPVIADLDGDETPEIVVGSNSGELYVFHLDGSTLDLFPIPMAGPVRGTPTLADFSQDGTLEIIVGTDSDLTIINLKMLSEVGVNWSTARGNNMRTGYYNPTAASVDGFQVPEVLSLKQNFPNPFNPTTTIEFGIPTQSFVTLTIYDILGQEVNSLVQSELAPGTYQYQWNGSDASSKSVETGIYFARIN
;
A
#
# COMPACT_ATOMS: atom_id res chain seq x y z
N GLY A 1 -9.78 -8.73 -19.65
CA GLY A 1 -9.29 -10.01 -19.17
C GLY A 1 -10.27 -10.65 -18.19
N SER A 2 -10.28 -11.96 -18.05
CA SER A 2 -11.02 -12.65 -17.00
C SER A 2 -10.24 -12.57 -15.70
N LEU A 3 -10.96 -12.49 -14.56
CA LEU A 3 -10.32 -12.58 -13.24
C LEU A 3 -9.77 -13.99 -13.02
N GLU A 4 -8.56 -14.07 -12.47
CA GLU A 4 -7.87 -15.31 -12.15
C GLU A 4 -7.52 -15.32 -10.67
N ILE A 5 -7.38 -16.51 -10.10
CA ILE A 5 -7.00 -16.70 -8.70
C ILE A 5 -5.60 -17.34 -8.69
N LEU A 6 -4.68 -16.71 -7.97
CA LEU A 6 -3.35 -17.24 -7.70
C LEU A 6 -3.33 -17.86 -6.30
N ALA A 7 -2.87 -19.09 -6.16
CA ALA A 7 -2.86 -19.80 -4.90
C ALA A 7 -1.63 -20.68 -4.73
N GLY A 8 -0.96 -20.52 -3.58
CA GLY A 8 0.10 -21.41 -3.12
C GLY A 8 -0.43 -22.47 -2.16
N GLN A 9 0.27 -23.62 -2.07
CA GLN A 9 -0.06 -24.66 -1.11
C GLN A 9 1.17 -25.12 -0.30
N ASP A 10 0.91 -25.81 0.80
CA ASP A 10 1.94 -26.31 1.73
C ASP A 10 2.92 -27.34 1.11
N ALA A 11 2.58 -27.96 0.00
CA ALA A 11 3.47 -28.88 -0.71
C ALA A 11 4.29 -28.20 -1.82
N GLY A 12 4.34 -26.87 -1.83
CA GLY A 12 5.17 -26.09 -2.77
C GLY A 12 4.58 -25.94 -4.17
N LYS A 13 3.34 -26.33 -4.38
CA LYS A 13 2.65 -26.07 -5.65
C LYS A 13 2.04 -24.69 -5.67
N PHE A 14 2.14 -24.05 -6.79
CA PHE A 14 1.52 -22.77 -7.08
C PHE A 14 0.58 -22.91 -8.27
N TYR A 15 -0.60 -22.32 -8.20
CA TYR A 15 -1.69 -22.50 -9.17
C TYR A 15 -2.16 -21.16 -9.71
N ALA A 16 -2.48 -21.11 -10.99
CA ALA A 16 -3.41 -20.14 -11.54
C ALA A 16 -4.74 -20.84 -11.89
N ILE A 17 -5.83 -20.26 -11.43
CA ILE A 17 -7.18 -20.82 -11.53
C ILE A 17 -8.07 -19.79 -12.21
N ALA A 18 -8.75 -20.20 -13.27
CA ALA A 18 -9.69 -19.35 -13.99
C ALA A 18 -10.95 -19.06 -13.17
N ASN A 19 -11.73 -18.07 -13.59
CA ASN A 19 -12.99 -17.69 -12.94
C ASN A 19 -14.07 -18.78 -12.91
N ASP A 20 -13.95 -19.80 -13.75
CA ASP A 20 -14.84 -20.97 -13.77
C ASP A 20 -14.34 -22.11 -12.86
N GLY A 21 -13.22 -21.92 -12.18
CA GLY A 21 -12.58 -22.88 -11.29
C GLY A 21 -11.66 -23.89 -11.99
N SER A 22 -11.47 -23.80 -13.31
CA SER A 22 -10.51 -24.65 -14.01
C SER A 22 -9.07 -24.19 -13.71
N VAL A 23 -8.15 -25.18 -13.60
CA VAL A 23 -6.72 -24.89 -13.41
C VAL A 23 -6.11 -24.51 -14.76
N LEU A 24 -5.61 -23.30 -14.86
CA LEU A 24 -4.91 -22.81 -16.06
C LEU A 24 -3.52 -23.41 -16.15
N TRP A 25 -2.78 -23.33 -15.06
CA TRP A 25 -1.46 -23.97 -14.93
C TRP A 25 -1.12 -24.25 -13.47
N THR A 26 -0.12 -25.10 -13.30
CA THR A 26 0.46 -25.43 -11.98
C THR A 26 1.96 -25.40 -12.12
N GLN A 27 2.63 -24.73 -11.18
CA GLN A 27 4.09 -24.69 -11.08
C GLN A 27 4.54 -25.28 -9.75
N GLN A 28 5.66 -26.00 -9.75
CA GLN A 28 6.31 -26.53 -8.55
C GLN A 28 7.83 -26.38 -8.66
N LEU A 29 8.37 -25.28 -8.14
CA LEU A 29 9.80 -25.00 -8.16
C LEU A 29 10.52 -25.59 -6.93
N SER A 30 9.78 -25.84 -5.85
CA SER A 30 10.28 -26.40 -4.59
C SER A 30 9.20 -27.28 -3.95
N SER A 31 9.57 -28.05 -2.93
CA SER A 31 8.61 -28.78 -2.07
C SER A 31 8.25 -27.99 -0.81
N ALA A 32 8.80 -26.80 -0.63
CA ALA A 32 8.55 -25.98 0.55
C ALA A 32 7.22 -25.26 0.45
N SER A 33 6.56 -25.08 1.60
CA SER A 33 5.28 -24.41 1.70
C SER A 33 5.29 -23.01 1.13
N ILE A 34 4.21 -22.64 0.45
CA ILE A 34 3.91 -21.28 -0.02
C ILE A 34 2.76 -20.77 0.83
N ARG A 35 3.05 -19.86 1.76
CA ARG A 35 2.09 -19.34 2.75
C ARG A 35 1.85 -17.84 2.64
N THR A 36 2.61 -17.19 1.79
CA THR A 36 2.50 -15.75 1.52
C THR A 36 1.52 -15.51 0.39
N ALA A 37 0.90 -14.33 0.37
CA ALA A 37 0.17 -13.89 -0.81
C ALA A 37 1.18 -13.56 -1.92
N ALA A 38 0.86 -13.93 -3.15
CA ALA A 38 1.61 -13.48 -4.29
C ALA A 38 1.36 -11.98 -4.55
N ALA A 39 2.37 -11.29 -5.06
CA ALA A 39 2.25 -9.97 -5.64
C ALA A 39 2.25 -10.09 -7.16
N VAL A 40 1.58 -9.18 -7.85
CA VAL A 40 1.53 -9.15 -9.32
C VAL A 40 1.77 -7.73 -9.83
N CYS A 41 2.50 -7.63 -10.94
CA CYS A 41 2.80 -6.36 -11.58
C CYS A 41 3.10 -6.63 -13.06
N ASP A 42 2.83 -5.65 -13.91
CA ASP A 42 3.41 -5.56 -15.26
C ASP A 42 4.71 -4.78 -15.13
N PHE A 43 5.82 -5.50 -14.92
CA PHE A 43 7.12 -4.87 -14.63
C PHE A 43 7.77 -4.23 -15.86
N ASP A 44 7.57 -4.81 -17.03
CA ASP A 44 8.23 -4.36 -18.25
C ASP A 44 7.29 -3.58 -19.20
N GLY A 45 6.06 -3.30 -18.77
CA GLY A 45 5.08 -2.51 -19.51
C GLY A 45 4.56 -3.21 -20.77
N ASN A 46 4.69 -4.54 -20.86
CA ASN A 46 4.27 -5.30 -22.04
C ASN A 46 2.78 -5.66 -22.08
N GLY A 47 2.03 -5.34 -21.01
CA GLY A 47 0.62 -5.62 -20.83
C GLY A 47 0.32 -7.03 -20.31
N THR A 48 1.33 -7.82 -19.95
CA THR A 48 1.20 -9.09 -19.21
C THR A 48 1.71 -8.94 -17.79
N LEU A 49 1.22 -9.79 -16.86
CA LEU A 49 1.58 -9.69 -15.46
C LEU A 49 2.64 -10.72 -15.09
N GLU A 50 3.64 -10.28 -14.36
CA GLU A 50 4.56 -11.14 -13.65
C GLU A 50 4.02 -11.40 -12.23
N ILE A 51 4.37 -12.57 -11.71
CA ILE A 51 3.85 -13.11 -10.45
C ILE A 51 5.02 -13.36 -9.52
N VAL A 52 5.03 -12.69 -8.37
CA VAL A 52 6.08 -12.79 -7.36
C VAL A 52 5.54 -13.50 -6.13
N TYR A 53 6.22 -14.54 -5.65
CA TYR A 53 5.89 -15.22 -4.40
C TYR A 53 7.12 -15.78 -3.71
N THR A 54 7.01 -16.02 -2.40
CA THR A 54 8.07 -16.59 -1.58
C THR A 54 7.72 -18.00 -1.09
N THR A 55 8.73 -18.76 -0.76
CA THR A 55 8.62 -20.11 -0.20
C THR A 55 9.29 -20.18 1.17
N LEU A 56 8.85 -21.11 2.02
CA LEU A 56 9.39 -21.23 3.39
C LEU A 56 10.83 -21.79 3.44
N ASP A 57 11.37 -22.30 2.35
CA ASP A 57 12.79 -22.64 2.25
C ASP A 57 13.69 -21.45 1.92
N GLY A 58 13.09 -20.25 1.87
CA GLY A 58 13.82 -18.99 1.72
C GLY A 58 14.11 -18.61 0.28
N ASN A 59 13.31 -19.05 -0.66
CA ASN A 59 13.41 -18.58 -2.04
C ASN A 59 12.30 -17.58 -2.36
N ILE A 60 12.64 -16.58 -3.18
CA ILE A 60 11.69 -15.73 -3.88
C ILE A 60 11.70 -16.11 -5.36
N ASN A 61 10.51 -16.18 -5.93
CA ASN A 61 10.28 -16.65 -7.29
C ASN A 61 9.54 -15.59 -8.08
N VAL A 62 9.89 -15.42 -9.36
CA VAL A 62 9.13 -14.61 -10.31
C VAL A 62 8.77 -15.47 -11.51
N LEU A 63 7.50 -15.48 -11.85
CA LEU A 63 6.93 -16.21 -12.99
C LEU A 63 6.31 -15.23 -13.98
N ASP A 64 6.28 -15.63 -15.24
CA ASP A 64 5.42 -14.98 -16.22
C ASP A 64 3.94 -15.37 -16.03
N TYR A 65 3.04 -14.76 -16.77
CA TYR A 65 1.60 -15.06 -16.71
C TYR A 65 1.24 -16.50 -17.12
N GLN A 66 2.15 -17.23 -17.77
CA GLN A 66 2.01 -18.64 -18.17
C GLN A 66 2.53 -19.60 -17.10
N GLY A 67 3.14 -19.09 -16.02
CA GLY A 67 3.71 -19.87 -14.93
C GLY A 67 5.15 -20.33 -15.17
N ASN A 68 5.84 -19.80 -16.18
CA ASN A 68 7.26 -20.09 -16.38
C ASN A 68 8.12 -19.17 -15.51
N SER A 69 9.21 -19.72 -14.96
CA SER A 69 10.17 -18.92 -14.20
C SER A 69 10.92 -17.95 -15.11
N LEU A 70 11.01 -16.69 -14.69
CA LEU A 70 11.81 -15.69 -15.40
C LEU A 70 13.30 -15.97 -15.26
N THR A 71 14.07 -15.48 -16.24
CA THR A 71 15.54 -15.54 -16.18
C THR A 71 16.04 -14.75 -14.96
N GLY A 72 16.99 -15.32 -14.22
CA GLY A 72 17.50 -14.72 -12.99
C GLY A 72 16.77 -15.21 -11.73
N TRP A 73 15.69 -15.98 -11.85
CA TRP A 73 14.91 -16.49 -10.72
C TRP A 73 14.92 -18.02 -10.63
N PRO A 74 14.81 -18.61 -9.40
CA PRO A 74 14.60 -17.96 -8.09
C PRO A 74 15.86 -17.35 -7.49
N GLN A 75 15.67 -16.41 -6.52
CA GLN A 75 16.75 -15.85 -5.68
C GLN A 75 16.60 -16.35 -4.24
N SER A 76 17.74 -16.43 -3.52
CA SER A 76 17.76 -16.87 -2.12
C SER A 76 17.72 -15.69 -1.16
N LEU A 77 16.87 -15.80 -0.12
CA LEU A 77 16.71 -14.82 0.95
C LEU A 77 17.53 -15.16 2.21
N GLY A 78 18.41 -16.17 2.15
CA GLY A 78 19.20 -16.59 3.31
C GLY A 78 18.40 -17.24 4.44
N GLY A 79 17.10 -17.15 4.44
CA GLY A 79 16.19 -17.71 5.45
C GLY A 79 14.74 -17.68 5.00
N SER A 80 13.85 -18.36 5.72
CA SER A 80 12.42 -18.40 5.39
C SER A 80 11.81 -17.01 5.24
N SER A 81 10.87 -16.84 4.33
CA SER A 81 10.04 -15.65 4.25
C SER A 81 8.59 -15.95 4.65
N TYR A 82 8.06 -15.15 5.56
CA TYR A 82 6.67 -15.22 6.02
C TYR A 82 5.85 -14.02 5.56
N GLY A 83 6.51 -12.91 5.23
CA GLY A 83 5.91 -11.73 4.65
C GLY A 83 5.71 -11.87 3.14
N SER A 84 4.65 -11.30 2.63
CA SER A 84 4.43 -11.20 1.19
C SER A 84 5.38 -10.19 0.56
N PRO A 85 5.81 -10.37 -0.71
CA PRO A 85 6.54 -9.34 -1.42
C PRO A 85 5.66 -8.11 -1.68
N VAL A 86 6.27 -6.94 -1.79
CA VAL A 86 5.64 -5.70 -2.23
C VAL A 86 6.45 -5.09 -3.37
N ILE A 87 5.83 -4.24 -4.19
CA ILE A 87 6.39 -3.82 -5.47
C ILE A 87 6.16 -2.32 -5.66
N ALA A 88 7.21 -1.59 -5.96
CA ALA A 88 7.17 -0.19 -6.40
C ALA A 88 8.47 0.18 -7.12
N ASP A 89 8.41 1.21 -7.95
CA ASP A 89 9.60 1.88 -8.46
C ASP A 89 10.24 2.66 -7.32
N LEU A 90 11.38 2.20 -6.84
CA LEU A 90 12.08 2.75 -5.68
C LEU A 90 13.28 3.61 -6.05
N ASP A 91 13.80 3.49 -7.27
CA ASP A 91 14.97 4.24 -7.72
C ASP A 91 14.66 5.25 -8.82
N GLY A 92 13.40 5.29 -9.29
CA GLY A 92 12.91 6.29 -10.24
C GLY A 92 13.31 6.01 -11.69
N ASP A 93 13.61 4.76 -12.02
CA ASP A 93 13.97 4.32 -13.38
C ASP A 93 12.78 3.85 -14.23
N GLU A 94 11.55 3.99 -13.69
CA GLU A 94 10.27 3.56 -14.28
C GLU A 94 10.07 2.02 -14.29
N THR A 95 11.01 1.25 -13.74
CA THR A 95 10.86 -0.21 -13.57
C THR A 95 10.68 -0.54 -12.08
N PRO A 96 9.60 -1.23 -11.70
CA PRO A 96 9.35 -1.50 -10.27
C PRO A 96 10.33 -2.53 -9.68
N GLU A 97 10.72 -2.30 -8.42
CA GLU A 97 11.49 -3.24 -7.60
C GLU A 97 10.59 -4.09 -6.73
N ILE A 98 11.14 -5.24 -6.33
CA ILE A 98 10.52 -6.22 -5.44
C ILE A 98 11.15 -6.13 -4.05
N VAL A 99 10.37 -5.79 -3.03
CA VAL A 99 10.81 -5.69 -1.64
C VAL A 99 10.30 -6.88 -0.85
N VAL A 100 11.19 -7.54 -0.11
CA VAL A 100 10.85 -8.71 0.70
C VAL A 100 11.74 -8.84 1.93
N GLY A 101 11.13 -9.24 3.04
CA GLY A 101 11.86 -9.53 4.27
C GLY A 101 12.16 -11.01 4.46
N SER A 102 13.24 -11.30 5.17
CA SER A 102 13.67 -12.64 5.55
C SER A 102 13.66 -12.87 7.06
N ASN A 103 13.38 -14.09 7.46
CA ASN A 103 13.51 -14.53 8.87
C ASN A 103 14.98 -14.61 9.34
N SER A 104 15.95 -14.54 8.43
CA SER A 104 17.37 -14.35 8.77
C SER A 104 17.68 -12.94 9.30
N GLY A 105 16.74 -12.00 9.17
CA GLY A 105 16.93 -10.62 9.61
C GLY A 105 17.51 -9.72 8.54
N GLU A 106 17.13 -9.93 7.31
CA GLU A 106 17.56 -9.14 6.16
C GLU A 106 16.33 -8.63 5.38
N LEU A 107 16.45 -7.42 4.86
CA LEU A 107 15.51 -6.83 3.92
C LEU A 107 16.16 -6.78 2.54
N TYR A 108 15.53 -7.37 1.56
CA TYR A 108 15.98 -7.43 0.18
C TYR A 108 15.16 -6.50 -0.70
N VAL A 109 15.81 -5.92 -1.69
CA VAL A 109 15.18 -5.23 -2.81
C VAL A 109 15.83 -5.76 -4.09
N PHE A 110 15.01 -6.23 -5.03
CA PHE A 110 15.47 -6.83 -6.28
C PHE A 110 14.88 -6.10 -7.48
N HIS A 111 15.67 -5.94 -8.53
CA HIS A 111 15.19 -5.67 -9.88
C HIS A 111 14.58 -6.92 -10.50
N LEU A 112 13.83 -6.74 -11.60
CA LEU A 112 13.19 -7.86 -12.31
C LEU A 112 14.17 -8.94 -12.81
N ASP A 113 15.40 -8.58 -13.12
CA ASP A 113 16.42 -9.52 -13.58
C ASP A 113 17.04 -10.38 -12.46
N GLY A 114 16.62 -10.18 -11.20
CA GLY A 114 17.10 -10.88 -10.02
C GLY A 114 18.35 -10.27 -9.38
N SER A 115 18.90 -9.19 -9.93
CA SER A 115 19.94 -8.43 -9.26
C SER A 115 19.36 -7.65 -8.06
N THR A 116 20.18 -7.40 -7.04
CA THR A 116 19.77 -6.57 -5.90
C THR A 116 19.99 -5.10 -6.19
N LEU A 117 19.06 -4.25 -5.73
CA LEU A 117 19.26 -2.82 -5.70
C LEU A 117 20.50 -2.47 -4.85
N ASP A 118 21.22 -1.44 -5.24
CA ASP A 118 22.41 -0.97 -4.51
C ASP A 118 22.11 -0.76 -3.02
N LEU A 119 23.06 -1.14 -2.15
CA LEU A 119 22.97 -1.14 -0.69
C LEU A 119 22.13 -2.29 -0.08
N PHE A 120 21.39 -3.05 -0.85
CA PHE A 120 20.64 -4.23 -0.37
C PHE A 120 21.41 -5.55 -0.61
N PRO A 121 21.20 -6.56 0.26
CA PRO A 121 20.27 -6.58 1.40
C PRO A 121 20.76 -5.75 2.59
N ILE A 122 19.79 -5.15 3.33
CA ILE A 122 20.08 -4.40 4.56
C ILE A 122 19.83 -5.31 5.77
N PRO A 123 20.81 -5.44 6.70
CA PRO A 123 20.59 -6.17 7.95
C PRO A 123 19.64 -5.38 8.86
N MET A 124 18.63 -6.10 9.39
CA MET A 124 17.63 -5.59 10.31
C MET A 124 17.97 -6.00 11.75
N ALA A 125 17.36 -5.33 12.73
CA ALA A 125 17.58 -5.64 14.16
C ALA A 125 17.08 -7.04 14.59
N GLY A 126 16.34 -7.73 13.72
CA GLY A 126 15.81 -9.07 13.97
C GLY A 126 15.05 -9.62 12.77
N PRO A 127 14.46 -10.82 12.89
CA PRO A 127 13.70 -11.45 11.82
C PRO A 127 12.61 -10.56 11.25
N VAL A 128 12.55 -10.44 9.92
CA VAL A 128 11.48 -9.75 9.20
C VAL A 128 10.41 -10.77 8.85
N ARG A 129 9.34 -10.82 9.63
CA ARG A 129 8.23 -11.77 9.43
C ARG A 129 6.98 -11.15 8.83
N GLY A 130 6.86 -9.84 8.97
CA GLY A 130 5.77 -9.07 8.39
C GLY A 130 6.02 -8.76 6.92
N THR A 131 4.96 -8.45 6.20
CA THR A 131 5.05 -7.85 4.88
C THR A 131 5.53 -6.41 5.04
N PRO A 132 6.58 -5.96 4.33
CA PRO A 132 6.93 -4.56 4.24
C PRO A 132 5.75 -3.72 3.73
N THR A 133 5.77 -2.43 4.02
CA THR A 133 4.78 -1.48 3.47
C THR A 133 5.54 -0.35 2.80
N LEU A 134 5.09 0.03 1.61
CA LEU A 134 5.65 1.13 0.83
C LEU A 134 4.66 2.30 0.89
N ALA A 135 5.11 3.46 1.31
CA ALA A 135 4.31 4.67 1.38
C ALA A 135 5.22 5.91 1.42
N ASP A 136 4.76 7.02 0.88
CA ASP A 136 5.32 8.34 1.17
C ASP A 136 4.83 8.78 2.56
N PHE A 137 5.50 8.28 3.59
CA PHE A 137 5.14 8.54 4.98
C PHE A 137 5.60 9.92 5.42
N SER A 138 6.72 10.38 4.89
CA SER A 138 7.29 11.70 5.21
C SER A 138 6.60 12.83 4.44
N GLN A 139 5.79 12.53 3.44
CA GLN A 139 5.09 13.47 2.56
C GLN A 139 6.06 14.40 1.80
N ASP A 140 7.21 13.87 1.42
CA ASP A 140 8.23 14.61 0.67
C ASP A 140 8.30 14.23 -0.82
N GLY A 141 7.39 13.36 -1.27
CA GLY A 141 7.31 12.86 -2.64
C GLY A 141 8.20 11.65 -2.91
N THR A 142 8.86 11.10 -1.88
CA THR A 142 9.65 9.88 -1.97
C THR A 142 8.98 8.74 -1.21
N LEU A 143 9.21 7.49 -1.65
CA LEU A 143 8.66 6.33 -0.96
C LEU A 143 9.60 5.90 0.18
N GLU A 144 9.00 5.60 1.32
CA GLU A 144 9.66 4.90 2.41
C GLU A 144 9.25 3.43 2.43
N ILE A 145 10.23 2.58 2.82
CA ILE A 145 9.98 1.18 3.17
C ILE A 145 9.77 1.11 4.67
N ILE A 146 8.57 0.72 5.10
CA ILE A 146 8.23 0.54 6.51
C ILE A 146 8.23 -0.95 6.80
N VAL A 147 9.09 -1.38 7.71
CA VAL A 147 9.27 -2.79 8.04
C VAL A 147 9.33 -3.01 9.55
N GLY A 148 8.57 -3.99 10.02
CA GLY A 148 8.60 -4.44 11.42
C GLY A 148 9.45 -5.70 11.58
N THR A 149 10.24 -5.73 12.63
CA THR A 149 10.93 -6.93 13.12
C THR A 149 10.29 -7.42 14.43
N ASP A 150 10.82 -8.48 15.02
CA ASP A 150 10.39 -8.92 16.35
C ASP A 150 10.76 -7.89 17.45
N SER A 151 11.65 -6.95 17.16
CA SER A 151 12.26 -6.02 18.13
C SER A 151 11.89 -4.57 17.91
N ASP A 152 11.67 -4.14 16.67
CA ASP A 152 11.51 -2.75 16.28
C ASP A 152 10.64 -2.54 15.05
N LEU A 153 10.37 -1.26 14.76
CA LEU A 153 9.79 -0.77 13.51
C LEU A 153 10.80 0.17 12.87
N THR A 154 11.24 -0.16 11.67
CA THR A 154 12.21 0.63 10.91
C THR A 154 11.55 1.30 9.71
N ILE A 155 11.87 2.56 9.49
CA ILE A 155 11.48 3.33 8.29
C ILE A 155 12.76 3.62 7.52
N ILE A 156 12.82 3.16 6.27
CA ILE A 156 13.97 3.35 5.38
C ILE A 156 13.55 4.31 4.28
N ASN A 157 14.17 5.49 4.26
CA ASN A 157 14.00 6.47 3.21
C ASN A 157 15.21 6.38 2.27
N LEU A 158 14.96 6.01 1.03
CA LEU A 158 16.00 5.85 0.01
C LEU A 158 16.42 7.19 -0.61
N LYS A 159 15.67 8.30 -0.34
CA LYS A 159 15.89 9.63 -0.91
C LYS A 159 16.02 9.65 -2.43
N MET A 160 15.48 8.66 -3.08
CA MET A 160 15.41 8.58 -4.53
C MET A 160 14.07 9.16 -4.96
N LEU A 161 14.08 9.93 -6.03
CA LEU A 161 12.86 10.53 -6.59
C LEU A 161 12.07 9.42 -7.29
N SER A 162 11.33 8.64 -6.54
CA SER A 162 10.31 7.79 -7.12
C SER A 162 9.13 8.66 -7.52
N GLU A 163 8.88 8.83 -8.80
CA GLU A 163 7.56 9.32 -9.21
C GLU A 163 6.55 8.27 -8.73
N VAL A 164 5.53 8.72 -8.00
CA VAL A 164 4.63 7.96 -7.14
C VAL A 164 3.86 6.88 -7.92
N GLY A 165 4.51 5.76 -8.20
CA GLY A 165 3.90 4.58 -8.79
C GLY A 165 4.08 3.37 -7.88
N VAL A 166 3.19 3.15 -6.89
CA VAL A 166 3.23 1.93 -6.10
C VAL A 166 2.32 0.89 -6.74
N ASN A 167 2.92 -0.16 -7.27
CA ASN A 167 2.18 -1.21 -7.98
C ASN A 167 1.54 -2.22 -7.02
N TRP A 168 2.21 -2.53 -5.90
CA TRP A 168 1.75 -3.49 -4.89
C TRP A 168 2.32 -3.13 -3.51
N SER A 169 1.75 -2.12 -2.85
CA SER A 169 2.35 -1.42 -1.69
C SER A 169 2.33 -2.16 -0.36
N THR A 170 1.49 -3.17 -0.20
CA THR A 170 1.28 -3.88 1.07
C THR A 170 0.77 -5.29 0.82
N ALA A 171 0.61 -6.08 1.88
CA ALA A 171 0.03 -7.42 1.80
C ALA A 171 -1.31 -7.41 1.03
N ARG A 172 -1.42 -8.20 -0.04
CA ARG A 172 -2.56 -8.26 -0.95
C ARG A 172 -2.83 -6.96 -1.73
N GLY A 173 -1.76 -6.20 -2.03
CA GLY A 173 -1.72 -5.16 -3.04
C GLY A 173 -2.13 -3.77 -2.59
N ASN A 174 -3.04 -3.62 -1.65
CA ASN A 174 -3.54 -2.33 -1.21
C ASN A 174 -3.98 -2.32 0.27
N ASN A 175 -4.24 -1.14 0.81
CA ASN A 175 -4.68 -0.95 2.20
C ASN A 175 -5.98 -1.69 2.54
N MET A 176 -6.82 -1.97 1.57
CA MET A 176 -8.05 -2.77 1.74
C MET A 176 -7.78 -4.28 1.68
N ARG A 177 -6.56 -4.69 1.32
CA ARG A 177 -6.10 -6.09 1.19
C ARG A 177 -7.01 -6.92 0.28
N THR A 178 -7.41 -6.34 -0.86
CA THR A 178 -8.36 -6.98 -1.79
C THR A 178 -7.73 -8.13 -2.56
N GLY A 179 -6.41 -8.13 -2.71
CA GLY A 179 -5.69 -9.10 -3.55
C GLY A 179 -6.01 -8.96 -5.05
N TYR A 180 -6.48 -7.79 -5.46
CA TYR A 180 -6.86 -7.48 -6.83
C TYR A 180 -5.86 -6.51 -7.45
N TYR A 181 -5.29 -6.89 -8.59
CA TYR A 181 -4.45 -6.01 -9.40
C TYR A 181 -5.31 -5.15 -10.32
N ASN A 182 -5.14 -3.85 -10.25
CA ASN A 182 -5.78 -2.90 -11.15
C ASN A 182 -4.70 -2.17 -11.95
N PRO A 183 -4.50 -2.47 -13.23
CA PRO A 183 -3.45 -1.86 -14.05
C PRO A 183 -3.65 -0.36 -14.29
N THR A 184 -4.86 0.16 -14.05
CA THR A 184 -5.14 1.61 -14.12
C THR A 184 -4.96 2.31 -12.78
N ALA A 185 -4.73 1.58 -11.71
CA ALA A 185 -4.37 2.11 -10.41
C ALA A 185 -2.83 2.25 -10.31
N ALA A 186 -2.21 2.86 -11.30
CA ALA A 186 -0.89 3.44 -11.17
C ALA A 186 -1.02 4.73 -10.37
N SER A 187 -1.42 4.59 -9.12
CA SER A 187 -1.32 5.60 -8.05
C SER A 187 -1.62 4.89 -6.75
N VAL A 188 -0.84 5.16 -5.74
CA VAL A 188 -1.14 4.83 -4.36
C VAL A 188 -2.62 5.16 -4.14
N ASP A 189 -3.45 4.13 -3.89
CA ASP A 189 -4.81 4.35 -3.44
C ASP A 189 -4.70 5.00 -2.06
N GLY A 190 -4.55 6.32 -2.04
CA GLY A 190 -4.37 7.07 -0.80
C GLY A 190 -3.89 8.50 -0.94
N PHE A 191 -3.14 8.87 -1.97
CA PHE A 191 -2.75 10.27 -2.17
C PHE A 191 -3.07 10.73 -3.60
N GLN A 192 -4.34 10.75 -3.93
CA GLN A 192 -4.77 11.68 -4.97
C GLN A 192 -4.63 13.09 -4.36
N VAL A 193 -3.60 13.81 -4.77
CA VAL A 193 -3.60 15.26 -4.55
C VAL A 193 -4.84 15.77 -5.28
N PRO A 194 -5.85 16.29 -4.57
CA PRO A 194 -7.05 16.78 -5.24
C PRO A 194 -6.65 17.89 -6.22
N GLU A 195 -7.09 17.83 -7.45
CA GLU A 195 -6.83 18.89 -8.44
C GLU A 195 -7.46 20.23 -8.05
N VAL A 196 -8.47 20.17 -7.19
CA VAL A 196 -9.20 21.34 -6.69
C VAL A 196 -9.53 21.17 -5.20
N LEU A 197 -9.63 22.31 -4.49
CA LEU A 197 -10.19 22.30 -3.13
C LEU A 197 -11.57 21.67 -3.16
N SER A 198 -11.79 20.62 -2.39
CA SER A 198 -13.06 19.89 -2.35
C SER A 198 -13.48 19.63 -0.91
N LEU A 199 -14.79 19.72 -0.67
CA LEU A 199 -15.42 19.32 0.58
C LEU A 199 -16.52 18.33 0.26
N LYS A 200 -16.40 17.09 0.75
CA LYS A 200 -17.42 16.06 0.51
C LYS A 200 -18.57 16.14 1.52
N GLN A 201 -19.69 15.55 1.14
CA GLN A 201 -20.81 15.35 2.08
C GLN A 201 -20.32 14.54 3.28
N ASN A 202 -20.59 15.03 4.48
CA ASN A 202 -20.26 14.32 5.71
C ASN A 202 -21.02 12.98 5.79
N PHE A 203 -20.37 11.96 6.39
CA PHE A 203 -20.96 10.63 6.55
C PHE A 203 -20.63 10.06 7.96
N PRO A 204 -21.66 9.46 8.62
CA PRO A 204 -23.08 9.41 8.25
C PRO A 204 -23.76 10.77 8.28
N ASN A 205 -24.83 10.94 7.49
CA ASN A 205 -25.74 12.08 7.55
C ASN A 205 -27.17 11.59 7.26
N PRO A 206 -28.14 11.65 8.23
CA PRO A 206 -27.97 12.18 9.58
C PRO A 206 -26.95 11.41 10.43
N PHE A 207 -26.37 12.07 11.44
CA PHE A 207 -25.37 11.48 12.32
C PHE A 207 -25.84 11.41 13.78
N ASN A 208 -25.27 10.43 14.54
CA ASN A 208 -25.55 10.26 15.97
C ASN A 208 -24.41 9.47 16.65
N PRO A 209 -23.63 10.03 17.55
CA PRO A 209 -23.38 11.46 17.73
C PRO A 209 -22.27 11.99 16.79
N THR A 210 -21.62 11.12 16.00
CA THR A 210 -20.41 11.43 15.24
C THR A 210 -20.64 11.39 13.74
N THR A 211 -19.93 12.26 13.02
CA THR A 211 -19.84 12.26 11.56
C THR A 211 -18.42 12.55 11.11
N THR A 212 -18.03 12.01 9.97
CA THR A 212 -16.73 12.27 9.33
C THR A 212 -16.91 13.28 8.21
N ILE A 213 -16.06 14.28 8.19
CA ILE A 213 -15.97 15.33 7.18
C ILE A 213 -14.69 15.09 6.41
N GLU A 214 -14.79 14.86 5.10
CA GLU A 214 -13.66 14.65 4.21
C GLU A 214 -13.50 15.83 3.27
N PHE A 215 -12.24 16.30 3.11
CA PHE A 215 -11.92 17.37 2.17
C PHE A 215 -10.56 17.13 1.51
N GLY A 216 -10.38 17.72 0.33
CA GLY A 216 -9.17 17.62 -0.46
C GLY A 216 -8.52 18.98 -0.67
N ILE A 217 -7.18 19.04 -0.59
CA ILE A 217 -6.36 20.25 -0.76
C ILE A 217 -5.40 20.03 -1.92
N PRO A 218 -5.41 20.90 -2.97
CA PRO A 218 -4.55 20.73 -4.14
C PRO A 218 -3.12 21.24 -3.93
N THR A 219 -2.89 22.16 -3.01
CA THR A 219 -1.58 22.79 -2.74
C THR A 219 -1.45 23.04 -1.25
N GLN A 220 -0.22 23.04 -0.74
CA GLN A 220 0.04 23.40 0.66
C GLN A 220 -0.61 24.74 0.99
N SER A 221 -1.47 24.73 2.01
CA SER A 221 -2.29 25.90 2.38
C SER A 221 -2.57 25.91 3.88
N PHE A 222 -2.74 27.08 4.43
CA PHE A 222 -3.33 27.22 5.78
C PHE A 222 -4.83 26.97 5.70
N VAL A 223 -5.30 25.92 6.36
CA VAL A 223 -6.67 25.43 6.27
C VAL A 223 -7.40 25.66 7.58
N THR A 224 -8.63 26.17 7.47
CA THR A 224 -9.58 26.19 8.58
C THR A 224 -10.80 25.36 8.21
N LEU A 225 -11.15 24.37 9.05
CA LEU A 225 -12.41 23.64 8.96
C LEU A 225 -13.25 23.96 10.18
N THR A 226 -14.33 24.68 9.98
CA THR A 226 -15.18 25.23 11.05
C THR A 226 -16.63 24.78 10.88
N ILE A 227 -17.26 24.44 11.99
CA ILE A 227 -18.68 24.09 12.07
C ILE A 227 -19.49 25.31 12.50
N TYR A 228 -20.58 25.58 11.81
CA TYR A 228 -21.51 26.66 12.06
C TYR A 228 -22.93 26.15 12.31
N ASP A 229 -23.70 26.85 13.13
CA ASP A 229 -25.13 26.63 13.26
C ASP A 229 -25.92 27.29 12.10
N ILE A 230 -27.24 27.16 12.14
CA ILE A 230 -28.13 27.73 11.11
C ILE A 230 -28.17 29.27 11.11
N LEU A 231 -27.71 29.93 12.18
CA LEU A 231 -27.59 31.36 12.29
C LEU A 231 -26.23 31.89 11.83
N GLY A 232 -25.34 30.98 11.41
CA GLY A 232 -23.99 31.31 11.01
C GLY A 232 -23.02 31.59 12.17
N GLN A 233 -23.38 31.19 13.39
CA GLN A 233 -22.50 31.30 14.54
C GLN A 233 -21.54 30.13 14.55
N GLU A 234 -20.27 30.41 14.86
CA GLU A 234 -19.24 29.36 14.99
C GLU A 234 -19.56 28.47 16.21
N VAL A 235 -19.58 27.16 15.96
CA VAL A 235 -19.83 26.13 16.96
C VAL A 235 -18.52 25.49 17.39
N ASN A 236 -17.69 25.10 16.42
CA ASN A 236 -16.42 24.43 16.69
C ASN A 236 -15.45 24.62 15.51
N SER A 237 -14.16 24.76 15.79
CA SER A 237 -13.12 24.73 14.78
C SER A 237 -12.37 23.40 14.88
N LEU A 238 -12.48 22.57 13.84
CA LEU A 238 -11.89 21.23 13.81
C LEU A 238 -10.45 21.23 13.32
N VAL A 239 -10.10 22.18 12.43
CA VAL A 239 -8.77 22.34 11.87
C VAL A 239 -8.43 23.82 11.80
N GLN A 240 -7.19 24.15 12.17
CA GLN A 240 -6.61 25.49 12.02
C GLN A 240 -5.09 25.35 11.92
N SER A 241 -4.59 24.88 10.75
CA SER A 241 -3.17 24.60 10.55
C SER A 241 -2.77 24.64 9.08
N GLU A 242 -1.46 24.75 8.82
CA GLU A 242 -0.92 24.45 7.49
C GLU A 242 -1.01 22.96 7.24
N LEU A 243 -1.59 22.60 6.09
CA LEU A 243 -1.70 21.24 5.62
C LEU A 243 -1.05 21.11 4.24
N ALA A 244 -0.37 19.98 4.01
CA ALA A 244 0.18 19.62 2.72
C ALA A 244 -0.93 19.29 1.69
N PRO A 245 -0.64 19.22 0.38
CA PRO A 245 -1.58 18.68 -0.59
C PRO A 245 -2.04 17.29 -0.19
N GLY A 246 -3.35 16.98 -0.32
CA GLY A 246 -3.85 15.66 0.07
C GLY A 246 -5.33 15.64 0.42
N THR A 247 -5.84 14.46 0.80
CA THR A 247 -7.20 14.25 1.29
C THR A 247 -7.17 14.01 2.78
N TYR A 248 -8.03 14.72 3.52
CA TYR A 248 -8.08 14.72 4.97
C TYR A 248 -9.45 14.31 5.46
N GLN A 249 -9.50 13.62 6.61
CA GLN A 249 -10.73 13.22 7.28
C GLN A 249 -10.69 13.68 8.72
N TYR A 250 -11.73 14.41 9.13
CA TYR A 250 -11.90 14.86 10.50
C TYR A 250 -13.27 14.44 11.04
N GLN A 251 -13.26 13.92 12.25
CA GLN A 251 -14.48 13.49 12.90
C GLN A 251 -15.02 14.61 13.80
N TRP A 252 -16.32 14.94 13.65
CA TRP A 252 -17.03 15.80 14.56
C TRP A 252 -18.02 14.96 15.38
N ASN A 253 -17.97 15.10 16.68
CA ASN A 253 -18.78 14.34 17.64
C ASN A 253 -20.02 15.10 18.14
N GLY A 254 -20.44 16.18 17.45
CA GLY A 254 -21.58 16.98 17.86
C GLY A 254 -21.32 17.82 19.13
N SER A 255 -20.08 18.31 19.31
CA SER A 255 -19.73 19.18 20.43
C SER A 255 -19.26 20.56 19.97
N ASP A 256 -19.48 21.57 20.83
CA ASP A 256 -18.92 22.91 20.67
C ASP A 256 -17.43 22.98 21.08
N ALA A 257 -16.83 24.17 20.95
CA ALA A 257 -15.45 24.42 21.30
C ALA A 257 -15.13 24.18 22.79
N SER A 258 -16.14 24.13 23.67
CA SER A 258 -16.03 23.82 25.10
C SER A 258 -16.25 22.33 25.39
N SER A 259 -16.33 21.47 24.35
CA SER A 259 -16.65 20.04 24.45
C SER A 259 -18.05 19.72 25.00
N LYS A 260 -18.97 20.67 24.99
CA LYS A 260 -20.35 20.48 25.36
C LYS A 260 -21.13 20.01 24.13
N SER A 261 -22.00 19.00 24.31
CA SER A 261 -22.88 18.52 23.23
C SER A 261 -23.81 19.64 22.76
N VAL A 262 -23.90 19.79 21.44
CA VAL A 262 -24.83 20.73 20.81
C VAL A 262 -26.21 20.11 20.67
N GLU A 263 -27.23 20.97 20.48
CA GLU A 263 -28.60 20.51 20.29
C GLU A 263 -28.79 19.79 18.95
N THR A 264 -29.84 18.97 18.85
CA THR A 264 -30.19 18.34 17.58
C THR A 264 -30.61 19.43 16.58
N GLY A 265 -29.98 19.45 15.40
CA GLY A 265 -30.21 20.52 14.43
C GLY A 265 -29.43 20.31 13.13
N ILE A 266 -29.45 21.33 12.31
CA ILE A 266 -28.68 21.43 11.06
C ILE A 266 -27.44 22.27 11.35
N TYR A 267 -26.30 21.75 10.90
CA TYR A 267 -25.01 22.40 11.01
C TYR A 267 -24.32 22.42 9.65
N PHE A 268 -23.49 23.43 9.43
CA PHE A 268 -22.73 23.61 8.20
C PHE A 268 -21.23 23.47 8.49
N ALA A 269 -20.54 22.64 7.72
CA ALA A 269 -19.10 22.62 7.69
C ALA A 269 -18.59 23.57 6.59
N ARG A 270 -17.63 24.41 6.95
CA ARG A 270 -16.98 25.34 6.02
C ARG A 270 -15.47 25.13 6.05
N ILE A 271 -14.89 25.03 4.87
CA ILE A 271 -13.44 25.00 4.66
C ILE A 271 -12.99 26.30 3.98
N ASN A 272 -11.89 26.87 4.44
CA ASN A 272 -11.23 28.02 3.84
C ASN A 272 -9.73 27.76 3.72
#